data_38c972b8743e00ac800eaaa13af719fc
#
_entry.id   38c972b8743e00ac800eaaa13af719fc
#
_cell.length_a   1.000
_cell.length_b   1.000
_cell.length_c   1.000
_cell.angle_alpha   90.00
_cell.angle_beta   90.00
_cell.angle_gamma   90.00
#
_symmetry.space_group_name_H-M   'P 1'
#
loop_
_entity.id
_entity.type
_entity.pdbx_description
1 polymer ?
#
loop_
_entity_poly.entity_id
_entity_poly.type
_entity_poly.pdbx_seq_one_letter_code
_entity_poly.pdbx_strand_id
1 'polypeptide(L)'
;MTQDNPWLKPEKITSELLSVEQLTEELIPEPFGAWVIDIAKRMQCPLDYPFATVIVMCASIIGTRCAIRPKSKDSWQVVPNLWGGLVGSPSALKTPAIQEVTRMLTELETNKFNEFEDEQIQYQRNLRTWKMKKSILEEELKKTLNSKQSESLDAEEVDSRLNEHEDNPPKEPILRRYSTSDSTVPKLQELMSKNPQGILVLRDELHGFLTSMEQEGRETDRAFHLEAWSGQGSFILDRIGRGTIRSELICESVFGSIQPARIIPLIRQTLSGSANDGLFQRFQILVYPDITSWSYIDKLPDKDAEKRAFRLLHKLEDMDFVKDAGAVLDDGDKIPYLRFTPEGQELFRAWISDLEVRLRNNDEPPAIQEYLGKYRSLMP
;
A
#
# COMPACT_ATOMS: atom_id res chain seq x y z
N MET A 1 -25.73 9.55 -64.76
CA MET A 1 -25.64 8.16 -64.21
C MET A 1 -24.87 8.21 -62.91
N THR A 2 -25.59 8.35 -61.85
CA THR A 2 -25.01 8.23 -60.45
C THR A 2 -24.82 6.75 -60.19
N GLN A 3 -23.57 6.33 -60.06
CA GLN A 3 -23.25 4.97 -59.60
C GLN A 3 -23.83 4.83 -58.19
N ASP A 4 -24.83 3.99 -58.03
CA ASP A 4 -25.32 3.55 -56.72
C ASP A 4 -24.15 2.88 -56.01
N ASN A 5 -23.73 3.46 -54.93
CA ASN A 5 -22.67 2.89 -54.07
C ASN A 5 -23.25 1.60 -53.45
N PRO A 6 -22.75 0.41 -53.83
CA PRO A 6 -23.30 -0.87 -53.31
C PRO A 6 -22.96 -1.14 -51.85
N TRP A 7 -22.18 -0.29 -51.21
CA TRP A 7 -21.78 -0.44 -49.84
C TRP A 7 -22.81 0.18 -48.91
N LEU A 8 -23.26 -0.58 -47.94
CA LEU A 8 -24.03 -0.06 -46.80
C LEU A 8 -23.23 1.04 -46.11
N LYS A 9 -23.91 2.05 -45.60
CA LYS A 9 -23.24 3.06 -44.76
C LYS A 9 -22.54 2.34 -43.61
N PRO A 10 -21.26 2.68 -43.32
CA PRO A 10 -20.59 2.09 -42.20
C PRO A 10 -21.37 2.34 -40.92
N GLU A 11 -21.72 1.27 -40.21
CA GLU A 11 -22.28 1.37 -38.87
C GLU A 11 -21.15 1.48 -37.84
N LYS A 12 -21.38 2.31 -36.85
CA LYS A 12 -20.41 2.46 -35.75
C LYS A 12 -20.39 1.15 -34.96
N ILE A 13 -19.23 0.51 -34.87
CA ILE A 13 -19.07 -0.63 -33.99
C ILE A 13 -19.30 -0.13 -32.56
N THR A 14 -20.43 -0.51 -31.97
CA THR A 14 -20.74 -0.19 -30.58
C THR A 14 -19.87 -1.05 -29.66
N SER A 15 -19.38 -0.46 -28.58
CA SER A 15 -18.73 -1.23 -27.52
C SER A 15 -19.74 -2.22 -26.93
N GLU A 16 -19.33 -3.47 -26.74
CA GLU A 16 -20.14 -4.47 -26.01
C GLU A 16 -20.15 -4.18 -24.49
N LEU A 17 -19.33 -3.25 -24.05
CA LEU A 17 -19.23 -2.87 -22.62
C LEU A 17 -20.33 -1.86 -22.29
N LEU A 18 -20.95 -2.05 -21.14
CA LEU A 18 -21.89 -1.10 -20.57
C LEU A 18 -21.18 0.22 -20.25
N SER A 19 -21.92 1.33 -20.33
CA SER A 19 -21.42 2.63 -19.88
C SER A 19 -21.13 2.58 -18.37
N VAL A 20 -20.07 3.26 -17.97
CA VAL A 20 -19.67 3.36 -16.56
C VAL A 20 -20.23 4.66 -15.98
N GLU A 21 -20.73 4.60 -14.75
CA GLU A 21 -21.13 5.81 -14.02
C GLU A 21 -19.91 6.72 -13.83
N GLN A 22 -20.08 8.00 -14.19
CA GLN A 22 -18.97 8.95 -14.13
C GLN A 22 -18.74 9.43 -12.71
N LEU A 23 -17.48 9.46 -12.29
CA LEU A 23 -17.08 10.11 -11.05
C LEU A 23 -17.33 11.63 -11.18
N THR A 24 -18.12 12.19 -10.27
CA THR A 24 -18.40 13.62 -10.20
C THR A 24 -17.45 14.33 -9.24
N GLU A 25 -17.20 15.63 -9.49
CA GLU A 25 -16.31 16.44 -8.64
C GLU A 25 -16.79 16.49 -7.17
N GLU A 26 -18.09 16.35 -6.94
CA GLU A 26 -18.73 16.41 -5.61
C GLU A 26 -18.38 15.21 -4.72
N LEU A 27 -18.01 14.09 -5.32
CA LEU A 27 -17.63 12.86 -4.61
C LEU A 27 -16.17 12.87 -4.13
N ILE A 28 -15.38 13.86 -4.54
CA ILE A 28 -13.97 13.93 -4.18
C ILE A 28 -13.81 14.76 -2.90
N PRO A 29 -13.31 14.16 -1.81
CA PRO A 29 -13.14 14.87 -0.54
C PRO A 29 -12.16 16.04 -0.66
N GLU A 30 -12.52 17.16 -0.05
CA GLU A 30 -11.56 18.18 0.29
C GLU A 30 -10.54 17.62 1.33
N PRO A 31 -9.25 17.96 1.24
CA PRO A 31 -8.61 18.99 0.41
C PRO A 31 -7.96 18.48 -0.88
N PHE A 32 -8.18 17.23 -1.31
CA PHE A 32 -7.63 16.70 -2.55
C PHE A 32 -8.39 17.16 -3.80
N GLY A 33 -9.69 17.48 -3.66
CA GLY A 33 -10.60 17.74 -4.76
C GLY A 33 -10.06 18.74 -5.78
N ALA A 34 -9.71 19.95 -5.33
CA ALA A 34 -9.23 21.00 -6.24
C ALA A 34 -7.97 20.59 -7.01
N TRP A 35 -7.04 19.87 -6.39
CA TRP A 35 -5.81 19.40 -7.01
C TRP A 35 -6.05 18.28 -8.03
N VAL A 36 -6.86 17.28 -7.68
CA VAL A 36 -7.22 16.15 -8.56
C VAL A 36 -7.97 16.65 -9.79
N ILE A 37 -8.91 17.57 -9.60
CA ILE A 37 -9.67 18.22 -10.68
C ILE A 37 -8.75 19.04 -11.59
N ASP A 38 -7.79 19.79 -11.04
CA ASP A 38 -6.81 20.52 -11.83
C ASP A 38 -5.96 19.59 -12.70
N ILE A 39 -5.46 18.48 -12.14
CA ILE A 39 -4.72 17.46 -12.89
C ILE A 39 -5.58 16.90 -14.05
N ALA A 40 -6.79 16.43 -13.75
CA ALA A 40 -7.65 15.83 -14.75
C ALA A 40 -7.98 16.81 -15.89
N LYS A 41 -8.30 18.07 -15.55
CA LYS A 41 -8.59 19.14 -16.54
C LYS A 41 -7.37 19.50 -17.38
N ARG A 42 -6.21 19.70 -16.78
CA ARG A 42 -4.98 20.06 -17.52
C ARG A 42 -4.51 18.93 -18.44
N MET A 43 -4.55 17.70 -17.95
CA MET A 43 -4.11 16.53 -18.70
C MET A 43 -5.16 16.00 -19.67
N GLN A 44 -6.41 16.45 -19.57
CA GLN A 44 -7.54 15.93 -20.36
C GLN A 44 -7.67 14.40 -20.22
N CYS A 45 -7.53 13.90 -18.99
CA CYS A 45 -7.75 12.50 -18.64
C CYS A 45 -9.00 12.37 -17.76
N PRO A 46 -9.60 11.17 -17.67
CA PRO A 46 -10.70 10.92 -16.76
C PRO A 46 -10.34 11.26 -15.31
N LEU A 47 -11.29 11.84 -14.58
CA LEU A 47 -11.13 12.25 -13.19
C LEU A 47 -10.79 11.06 -12.26
N ASP A 48 -11.29 9.88 -12.62
CA ASP A 48 -11.04 8.60 -11.95
C ASP A 48 -9.54 8.27 -11.84
N TYR A 49 -8.73 8.65 -12.83
CA TYR A 49 -7.32 8.28 -12.88
C TYR A 49 -6.51 8.93 -11.73
N PRO A 50 -6.46 10.25 -11.61
CA PRO A 50 -5.74 10.86 -10.50
C PRO A 50 -6.40 10.55 -9.15
N PHE A 51 -7.73 10.43 -9.08
CA PHE A 51 -8.42 10.18 -7.82
C PHE A 51 -8.15 8.78 -7.27
N ALA A 52 -8.28 7.72 -8.09
CA ALA A 52 -7.93 6.36 -7.69
C ALA A 52 -6.46 6.25 -7.22
N THR A 53 -5.56 6.97 -7.91
CA THR A 53 -4.15 7.01 -7.53
C THR A 53 -3.95 7.67 -6.15
N VAL A 54 -4.64 8.78 -5.87
CA VAL A 54 -4.62 9.46 -4.56
C VAL A 54 -5.11 8.53 -3.45
N ILE A 55 -6.25 7.84 -3.67
CA ILE A 55 -6.81 6.92 -2.67
C ILE A 55 -5.79 5.83 -2.31
N VAL A 56 -5.22 5.15 -3.31
CA VAL A 56 -4.26 4.06 -3.05
C VAL A 56 -2.97 4.59 -2.42
N MET A 57 -2.50 5.77 -2.83
CA MET A 57 -1.34 6.44 -2.22
C MET A 57 -1.60 6.75 -0.74
N CYS A 58 -2.72 7.36 -0.39
CA CYS A 58 -3.08 7.63 1.01
C CYS A 58 -3.21 6.34 1.82
N ALA A 59 -3.87 5.33 1.26
CA ALA A 59 -4.01 4.01 1.88
C ALA A 59 -2.64 3.40 2.21
N SER A 60 -1.68 3.47 1.30
CA SER A 60 -0.32 2.95 1.50
C SER A 60 0.49 3.70 2.56
N ILE A 61 0.24 5.01 2.74
CA ILE A 61 0.88 5.82 3.79
C ILE A 61 0.29 5.47 5.17
N ILE A 62 -1.01 5.25 5.25
CA ILE A 62 -1.68 4.82 6.49
C ILE A 62 -1.27 3.38 6.81
N GLY A 63 -1.54 2.44 5.90
CA GLY A 63 -1.23 1.03 6.06
C GLY A 63 -1.62 0.47 7.42
N THR A 64 -0.71 -0.24 8.09
CA THR A 64 -0.93 -0.81 9.43
C THR A 64 -0.81 0.21 10.56
N ARG A 65 -0.63 1.50 10.27
CA ARG A 65 -0.57 2.54 11.31
C ARG A 65 -1.93 2.84 11.91
N CYS A 66 -3.01 2.58 11.17
CA CYS A 66 -4.37 2.69 11.67
C CYS A 66 -5.30 1.79 10.85
N ALA A 67 -6.19 1.12 11.54
CA ALA A 67 -7.24 0.30 10.95
C ALA A 67 -8.63 0.87 11.28
N ILE A 68 -9.66 0.27 10.73
CA ILE A 68 -11.04 0.51 11.17
C ILE A 68 -11.64 -0.78 11.70
N ARG A 69 -12.41 -0.71 12.80
CA ARG A 69 -13.30 -1.79 13.25
C ARG A 69 -14.73 -1.45 12.87
N PRO A 70 -15.25 -2.02 11.76
CA PRO A 70 -16.52 -1.61 11.18
C PRO A 70 -17.74 -1.92 12.06
N LYS A 71 -17.62 -2.91 12.94
CA LYS A 71 -18.69 -3.31 13.88
C LYS A 71 -18.37 -2.80 15.27
N SER A 72 -19.36 -2.24 15.96
CA SER A 72 -19.16 -1.60 17.25
C SER A 72 -18.73 -2.54 18.39
N LYS A 73 -19.04 -3.85 18.31
CA LYS A 73 -18.77 -4.85 19.36
C LYS A 73 -17.91 -6.02 18.90
N ASP A 74 -17.50 -6.03 17.64
CA ASP A 74 -16.71 -7.09 17.02
C ASP A 74 -15.23 -6.68 16.97
N SER A 75 -14.35 -7.66 17.01
CA SER A 75 -12.91 -7.50 16.81
C SER A 75 -12.50 -7.48 15.34
N TRP A 76 -13.45 -7.69 14.41
CA TRP A 76 -13.16 -7.60 12.98
C TRP A 76 -12.57 -6.24 12.62
N GLN A 77 -11.37 -6.28 12.03
CA GLN A 77 -10.55 -5.13 11.74
C GLN A 77 -10.13 -5.13 10.27
N VAL A 78 -10.14 -3.96 9.66
CA VAL A 78 -9.75 -3.74 8.27
C VAL A 78 -8.65 -2.71 8.22
N VAL A 79 -7.57 -3.04 7.51
CA VAL A 79 -6.42 -2.16 7.26
C VAL A 79 -6.62 -1.51 5.88
N PRO A 80 -6.33 -0.22 5.72
CA PRO A 80 -6.49 0.47 4.44
C PRO A 80 -5.33 0.14 3.48
N ASN A 81 -5.24 -1.11 3.04
CA ASN A 81 -4.37 -1.52 1.95
C ASN A 81 -5.22 -1.84 0.72
N LEU A 82 -4.90 -1.23 -0.40
CA LEU A 82 -5.73 -1.28 -1.59
C LEU A 82 -4.94 -1.79 -2.78
N TRP A 83 -5.59 -2.67 -3.55
CA TRP A 83 -5.10 -3.12 -4.84
C TRP A 83 -5.97 -2.56 -5.95
N GLY A 84 -5.34 -2.00 -6.95
CA GLY A 84 -6.08 -1.36 -8.03
C GLY A 84 -5.24 -1.06 -9.26
N GLY A 85 -5.83 -0.33 -10.17
CA GLY A 85 -5.14 0.12 -11.36
C GLY A 85 -6.04 0.84 -12.35
N LEU A 86 -5.40 1.53 -13.27
CA LEU A 86 -6.04 2.28 -14.34
C LEU A 86 -6.13 1.41 -15.58
N VAL A 87 -7.35 1.06 -15.96
CA VAL A 87 -7.62 0.34 -17.21
C VAL A 87 -7.91 1.35 -18.32
N GLY A 88 -7.26 1.20 -19.44
CA GLY A 88 -7.49 2.09 -20.58
C GLY A 88 -6.65 1.71 -21.80
N SER A 89 -7.06 2.20 -22.97
CA SER A 89 -6.35 1.99 -24.22
C SER A 89 -4.92 2.54 -24.18
N PRO A 90 -4.03 2.11 -25.08
CA PRO A 90 -2.76 2.80 -25.28
C PRO A 90 -2.98 4.31 -25.45
N SER A 91 -2.08 5.12 -24.90
CA SER A 91 -2.13 6.59 -24.95
C SER A 91 -3.31 7.26 -24.21
N ALA A 92 -4.04 6.52 -23.35
CA ALA A 92 -5.12 7.07 -22.51
C ALA A 92 -4.63 7.85 -21.28
N LEU A 93 -3.39 8.32 -21.28
CA LEU A 93 -2.76 9.16 -20.22
C LEU A 93 -2.72 8.52 -18.82
N LYS A 94 -2.81 7.19 -18.72
CA LYS A 94 -2.77 6.46 -17.45
C LYS A 94 -1.46 6.71 -16.68
N THR A 95 -0.33 6.38 -17.29
CA THR A 95 1.01 6.55 -16.69
C THR A 95 1.30 8.00 -16.30
N PRO A 96 1.03 9.01 -17.15
CA PRO A 96 1.19 10.41 -16.74
C PRO A 96 0.34 10.80 -15.53
N ALA A 97 -0.91 10.34 -15.46
CA ALA A 97 -1.78 10.62 -14.30
C ALA A 97 -1.25 9.99 -13.00
N ILE A 98 -0.77 8.74 -13.06
CA ILE A 98 -0.11 8.08 -11.92
C ILE A 98 1.13 8.86 -11.49
N GLN A 99 2.00 9.22 -12.41
CA GLN A 99 3.26 9.91 -12.13
C GLN A 99 3.04 11.29 -11.50
N GLU A 100 2.06 12.06 -11.99
CA GLU A 100 1.75 13.38 -11.43
C GLU A 100 1.31 13.29 -9.96
N VAL A 101 0.52 12.28 -9.61
CA VAL A 101 0.08 12.08 -8.22
C VAL A 101 1.21 11.52 -7.36
N THR A 102 1.91 10.48 -7.84
CA THR A 102 2.95 9.79 -7.05
C THR A 102 4.23 10.60 -6.90
N ARG A 103 4.37 11.73 -7.62
CA ARG A 103 5.45 12.69 -7.41
C ARG A 103 5.53 13.16 -5.95
N MET A 104 4.39 13.31 -5.29
CA MET A 104 4.34 13.65 -3.86
C MET A 104 4.94 12.54 -2.98
N LEU A 105 4.70 11.29 -3.32
CA LEU A 105 5.28 10.15 -2.61
C LEU A 105 6.81 10.11 -2.78
N THR A 106 7.29 10.41 -3.99
CA THR A 106 8.73 10.51 -4.27
C THR A 106 9.40 11.61 -3.44
N GLU A 107 8.72 12.74 -3.22
CA GLU A 107 9.23 13.81 -2.37
C GLU A 107 9.32 13.40 -0.90
N LEU A 108 8.28 12.70 -0.38
CA LEU A 108 8.32 12.10 0.96
C LEU A 108 9.49 11.12 1.11
N GLU A 109 9.69 10.23 0.13
CA GLU A 109 10.81 9.26 0.14
C GLU A 109 12.16 9.97 0.13
N THR A 110 12.31 11.05 -0.63
CA THR A 110 13.54 11.84 -0.67
C THR A 110 13.85 12.47 0.69
N ASN A 111 12.82 13.01 1.36
CA ASN A 111 13.00 13.59 2.68
C ASN A 111 13.43 12.53 3.71
N LYS A 112 12.76 11.37 3.70
CA LYS A 112 13.10 10.25 4.59
C LYS A 112 14.49 9.66 4.29
N PHE A 113 14.91 9.67 3.04
CA PHE A 113 16.26 9.26 2.67
C PHE A 113 17.33 10.22 3.25
N ASN A 114 17.12 11.53 3.17
CA ASN A 114 18.03 12.51 3.74
C ASN A 114 18.09 12.39 5.28
N GLU A 115 16.94 12.24 5.95
CA GLU A 115 16.88 11.98 7.40
C GLU A 115 17.67 10.71 7.78
N PHE A 116 17.49 9.64 7.02
CA PHE A 116 18.19 8.37 7.23
C PHE A 116 19.72 8.50 7.04
N GLU A 117 20.21 9.29 6.06
CA GLU A 117 21.64 9.52 5.89
C GLU A 117 22.25 10.22 7.12
N ASP A 118 21.57 11.22 7.65
CA ASP A 118 22.01 11.91 8.87
C ASP A 118 22.00 10.97 10.09
N GLU A 119 20.95 10.17 10.26
CA GLU A 119 20.84 9.15 11.31
C GLU A 119 21.94 8.08 11.18
N GLN A 120 22.26 7.64 9.96
CA GLN A 120 23.35 6.69 9.70
C GLN A 120 24.71 7.25 10.13
N ILE A 121 25.00 8.51 9.82
CA ILE A 121 26.22 9.16 10.24
C ILE A 121 26.31 9.18 11.77
N GLN A 122 25.21 9.53 12.44
CA GLN A 122 25.15 9.56 13.90
C GLN A 122 25.27 8.16 14.51
N TYR A 123 24.61 7.17 13.94
CA TYR A 123 24.72 5.78 14.33
C TYR A 123 26.17 5.28 14.26
N GLN A 124 26.89 5.55 13.18
CA GLN A 124 28.29 5.14 13.03
C GLN A 124 29.19 5.77 14.09
N ARG A 125 28.94 7.04 14.47
CA ARG A 125 29.65 7.72 15.57
C ARG A 125 29.36 7.05 16.91
N ASN A 126 28.09 6.80 17.18
CA ASN A 126 27.65 6.14 18.42
C ASN A 126 28.18 4.71 18.52
N LEU A 127 28.13 3.95 17.42
CA LEU A 127 28.62 2.57 17.37
C LEU A 127 30.13 2.51 17.63
N ARG A 128 30.90 3.45 17.08
CA ARG A 128 32.34 3.53 17.36
C ARG A 128 32.62 3.81 18.85
N THR A 129 31.90 4.76 19.43
CA THR A 129 32.01 5.09 20.85
C THR A 129 31.61 3.90 21.72
N TRP A 130 30.53 3.22 21.37
CA TRP A 130 30.05 2.02 22.07
C TRP A 130 31.09 0.89 22.03
N LYS A 131 31.68 0.61 20.86
CA LYS A 131 32.74 -0.39 20.71
C LYS A 131 33.98 -0.05 21.53
N MET A 132 34.39 1.23 21.59
CA MET A 132 35.52 1.66 22.43
C MET A 132 35.23 1.46 23.89
N LYS A 133 34.04 1.83 24.40
CA LYS A 133 33.65 1.59 25.81
C LYS A 133 33.61 0.11 26.14
N LYS A 134 33.06 -0.72 25.23
CA LYS A 134 33.07 -2.18 25.38
C LYS A 134 34.49 -2.71 25.58
N SER A 135 35.43 -2.32 24.72
CA SER A 135 36.83 -2.76 24.79
C SER A 135 37.51 -2.34 26.11
N ILE A 136 37.18 -1.13 26.62
CA ILE A 136 37.71 -0.66 27.90
C ILE A 136 37.20 -1.54 29.06
N LEU A 137 35.89 -1.83 29.08
CA LEU A 137 35.29 -2.69 30.08
C LEU A 137 35.81 -4.14 30.01
N GLU A 138 36.05 -4.69 28.85
CA GLU A 138 36.65 -6.00 28.64
C GLU A 138 38.11 -6.03 29.16
N GLU A 139 38.89 -4.96 28.94
CA GLU A 139 40.24 -4.87 29.48
C GLU A 139 40.25 -4.70 31.01
N GLU A 140 39.31 -3.91 31.55
CA GLU A 140 39.15 -3.74 33.01
C GLU A 140 38.78 -5.09 33.63
N LEU A 141 37.84 -5.84 33.08
CA LEU A 141 37.45 -7.17 33.55
C LEU A 141 38.63 -8.15 33.51
N LYS A 142 39.41 -8.18 32.43
CA LYS A 142 40.62 -9.01 32.30
C LYS A 142 41.67 -8.67 33.38
N LYS A 143 41.89 -7.39 33.68
CA LYS A 143 42.83 -6.95 34.71
C LYS A 143 42.36 -7.37 36.10
N THR A 144 41.06 -7.20 36.38
CA THR A 144 40.46 -7.57 37.65
C THR A 144 40.53 -9.08 37.90
N LEU A 145 40.20 -9.91 36.90
CA LEU A 145 40.28 -11.37 36.96
C LEU A 145 41.72 -11.91 37.13
N ASN A 146 42.72 -11.21 36.58
CA ASN A 146 44.12 -11.61 36.68
C ASN A 146 44.84 -11.09 37.96
N SER A 147 44.19 -10.19 38.69
CA SER A 147 44.75 -9.64 39.94
C SER A 147 44.62 -10.65 41.08
N LYS A 148 45.74 -11.04 41.68
CA LYS A 148 45.76 -11.94 42.83
C LYS A 148 45.19 -11.32 44.12
N GLN A 149 44.84 -10.03 44.12
CA GLN A 149 44.33 -9.26 45.25
C GLN A 149 42.91 -8.73 45.06
N SER A 150 42.25 -9.00 43.90
CA SER A 150 40.89 -8.57 43.69
C SER A 150 39.92 -9.46 44.46
N GLU A 151 39.05 -8.86 45.25
CA GLU A 151 37.88 -9.55 45.80
C GLU A 151 36.96 -9.96 44.63
N SER A 152 36.30 -11.13 44.73
CA SER A 152 35.39 -11.62 43.68
C SER A 152 34.27 -10.63 43.35
N LEU A 153 33.93 -9.75 44.27
CA LEU A 153 32.95 -8.67 44.15
C LEU A 153 33.34 -7.62 43.09
N ASP A 154 34.63 -7.26 42.98
CA ASP A 154 35.09 -6.27 41.98
C ASP A 154 34.96 -6.81 40.55
N ALA A 155 35.18 -8.11 40.33
CA ALA A 155 35.04 -8.74 39.02
C ALA A 155 33.57 -8.88 38.64
N GLU A 156 32.68 -9.20 39.56
CA GLU A 156 31.23 -9.29 39.34
C GLU A 156 30.63 -7.92 39.01
N GLU A 157 31.11 -6.84 39.62
CA GLU A 157 30.65 -5.47 39.32
C GLU A 157 31.06 -5.04 37.90
N VAL A 158 32.32 -5.29 37.51
CA VAL A 158 32.79 -4.96 36.14
C VAL A 158 32.06 -5.81 35.09
N ASP A 159 31.83 -7.10 35.35
CA ASP A 159 31.08 -7.99 34.47
C ASP A 159 29.62 -7.51 34.32
N SER A 160 28.98 -7.12 35.40
CA SER A 160 27.63 -6.55 35.37
C SER A 160 27.56 -5.29 34.52
N ARG A 161 28.53 -4.37 34.61
CA ARG A 161 28.62 -3.15 33.79
C ARG A 161 28.89 -3.47 32.33
N LEU A 162 29.66 -4.50 32.02
CA LEU A 162 29.89 -4.98 30.66
C LEU A 162 28.60 -5.55 30.07
N ASN A 163 27.90 -6.39 30.81
CA ASN A 163 26.61 -6.96 30.36
C ASN A 163 25.55 -5.88 30.13
N GLU A 164 25.40 -4.92 31.06
CA GLU A 164 24.50 -3.76 30.86
C GLU A 164 24.84 -2.94 29.61
N HIS A 165 26.15 -2.78 29.34
CA HIS A 165 26.60 -2.09 28.15
C HIS A 165 26.30 -2.88 26.86
N GLU A 166 26.49 -4.21 26.86
CA GLU A 166 26.19 -5.10 25.76
C GLU A 166 24.69 -5.18 25.43
N ASP A 167 23.84 -5.14 26.47
CA ASP A 167 22.39 -5.13 26.33
C ASP A 167 21.83 -3.85 25.71
N ASN A 168 22.63 -2.77 25.69
CA ASN A 168 22.24 -1.47 25.16
C ASN A 168 23.07 -1.01 23.94
N PRO A 169 23.11 -1.77 22.83
CA PRO A 169 23.80 -1.35 21.64
C PRO A 169 23.05 -0.18 20.96
N PRO A 170 23.76 0.71 20.25
CA PRO A 170 23.12 1.71 19.41
C PRO A 170 22.18 1.06 18.41
N LYS A 171 20.97 1.59 18.27
CA LYS A 171 19.98 1.08 17.32
C LYS A 171 20.36 1.51 15.91
N GLU A 172 20.41 0.55 14.99
CA GLU A 172 20.60 0.83 13.58
C GLU A 172 19.36 1.53 13.01
N PRO A 173 19.51 2.69 12.32
CA PRO A 173 18.39 3.35 11.70
C PRO A 173 17.83 2.53 10.54
N ILE A 174 16.53 2.62 10.33
CA ILE A 174 15.81 1.92 9.28
C ILE A 174 15.28 2.94 8.28
N LEU A 175 15.66 2.79 7.01
CA LEU A 175 15.11 3.64 5.95
C LEU A 175 13.61 3.38 5.78
N ARG A 176 12.81 4.41 6.00
CA ARG A 176 11.37 4.37 5.67
C ARG A 176 11.20 4.40 4.15
N ARG A 177 10.57 3.37 3.62
CA ARG A 177 10.18 3.23 2.22
C ARG A 177 8.67 3.19 2.11
N TYR A 178 8.11 3.90 1.15
CA TYR A 178 6.67 3.92 0.88
C TYR A 178 6.34 3.09 -0.35
N SER A 179 7.23 3.05 -1.33
CA SER A 179 6.98 2.37 -2.59
C SER A 179 8.15 1.54 -3.10
N THR A 180 7.82 0.65 -4.03
CA THR A 180 8.78 -0.08 -4.85
C THR A 180 8.18 -0.35 -6.23
N SER A 181 9.01 -0.30 -7.28
CA SER A 181 8.56 -0.51 -8.67
C SER A 181 8.97 -1.88 -9.23
N ASP A 182 10.10 -2.42 -8.80
CA ASP A 182 10.64 -3.67 -9.36
C ASP A 182 11.38 -4.49 -8.30
N SER A 183 10.64 -4.95 -7.30
CA SER A 183 11.20 -5.83 -6.27
C SER A 183 10.80 -7.27 -6.54
N THR A 184 11.77 -8.18 -6.41
CA THR A 184 11.47 -9.63 -6.28
C THR A 184 10.78 -9.88 -4.95
N VAL A 185 9.97 -10.94 -4.83
CA VAL A 185 9.29 -11.28 -3.58
C VAL A 185 10.26 -11.39 -2.39
N PRO A 186 11.44 -12.04 -2.52
CA PRO A 186 12.41 -12.04 -1.44
C PRO A 186 12.91 -10.66 -1.00
N LYS A 187 13.03 -9.70 -1.93
CA LYS A 187 13.40 -8.32 -1.59
C LYS A 187 12.24 -7.57 -0.95
N LEU A 188 11.03 -7.82 -1.44
CA LEU A 188 9.81 -7.23 -0.88
C LEU A 188 9.59 -7.68 0.57
N GLN A 189 9.83 -8.96 0.88
CA GLN A 189 9.81 -9.49 2.24
C GLN A 189 10.81 -8.78 3.16
N GLU A 190 12.05 -8.56 2.71
CA GLU A 190 13.05 -7.81 3.46
C GLU A 190 12.60 -6.34 3.67
N LEU A 191 12.03 -5.70 2.64
CA LEU A 191 11.52 -4.34 2.74
C LEU A 191 10.38 -4.25 3.76
N MET A 192 9.42 -5.18 3.72
CA MET A 192 8.28 -5.20 4.65
C MET A 192 8.68 -5.53 6.08
N SER A 193 9.70 -6.39 6.29
CA SER A 193 10.21 -6.66 7.65
C SER A 193 10.77 -5.41 8.33
N LYS A 194 11.31 -4.50 7.53
CA LYS A 194 11.83 -3.20 8.00
C LYS A 194 10.78 -2.09 7.98
N ASN A 195 9.70 -2.27 7.20
CA ASN A 195 8.62 -1.30 7.01
C ASN A 195 7.25 -1.96 7.28
N PRO A 196 6.96 -2.33 8.53
CA PRO A 196 5.72 -3.02 8.88
C PRO A 196 4.46 -2.19 8.59
N GLN A 197 4.60 -0.87 8.43
CA GLN A 197 3.50 0.03 8.05
C GLN A 197 2.93 -0.29 6.67
N GLY A 198 3.71 -0.93 5.81
CA GLY A 198 3.29 -1.32 4.48
C GLY A 198 4.11 -0.68 3.35
N ILE A 199 3.97 -1.29 2.18
CA ILE A 199 4.67 -0.88 0.94
C ILE A 199 3.66 -0.83 -0.21
N LEU A 200 3.73 0.21 -1.02
CA LEU A 200 3.04 0.30 -2.31
C LEU A 200 3.92 -0.31 -3.42
N VAL A 201 3.44 -1.38 -4.02
CA VAL A 201 4.02 -1.92 -5.26
C VAL A 201 3.42 -1.16 -6.43
N LEU A 202 4.22 -0.25 -7.01
CA LEU A 202 3.79 0.62 -8.10
C LEU A 202 4.34 0.07 -9.42
N ARG A 203 3.44 -0.35 -10.32
CA ARG A 203 3.80 -0.95 -11.61
C ARG A 203 3.33 -0.07 -12.76
N ASP A 204 4.21 0.27 -13.69
CA ASP A 204 3.81 0.97 -14.91
C ASP A 204 2.84 0.11 -15.74
N GLU A 205 3.10 -1.20 -15.83
CA GLU A 205 2.22 -2.18 -16.50
C GLU A 205 1.94 -3.38 -15.56
N LEU A 206 0.68 -3.51 -15.11
CA LEU A 206 0.25 -4.60 -14.21
C LEU A 206 0.26 -5.97 -14.87
N HIS A 207 0.19 -6.05 -16.20
CA HIS A 207 0.16 -7.34 -16.89
C HIS A 207 1.37 -8.19 -16.55
N GLY A 208 2.59 -7.62 -16.58
CA GLY A 208 3.82 -8.33 -16.22
C GLY A 208 3.81 -8.84 -14.77
N PHE A 209 3.30 -8.03 -13.84
CA PHE A 209 3.13 -8.41 -12.43
C PHE A 209 2.17 -9.58 -12.28
N LEU A 210 0.98 -9.51 -12.90
CA LEU A 210 -0.04 -10.55 -12.81
C LEU A 210 0.43 -11.85 -13.44
N THR A 211 0.99 -11.81 -14.65
CA THR A 211 1.46 -13.01 -15.36
C THR A 211 2.70 -13.64 -14.70
N SER A 212 3.53 -12.87 -14.02
CA SER A 212 4.67 -13.42 -13.28
C SER A 212 4.25 -14.36 -12.15
N MET A 213 3.09 -14.11 -11.53
CA MET A 213 2.53 -14.95 -10.47
C MET A 213 1.85 -16.23 -10.98
N GLU A 214 1.61 -16.33 -12.30
CA GLU A 214 1.04 -17.52 -12.94
C GLU A 214 2.11 -18.48 -13.48
N GLN A 215 3.39 -18.09 -13.41
CA GLN A 215 4.49 -18.94 -13.87
C GLN A 215 4.69 -20.12 -12.93
N GLU A 216 4.95 -21.29 -13.52
CA GLU A 216 5.31 -22.51 -12.77
C GLU A 216 6.53 -22.26 -11.86
N GLY A 217 6.43 -22.70 -10.60
CA GLY A 217 7.44 -22.46 -9.57
C GLY A 217 7.33 -21.12 -8.85
N ARG A 218 6.28 -20.32 -9.13
CA ARG A 218 6.00 -19.04 -8.47
C ARG A 218 4.79 -19.08 -7.52
N GLU A 219 4.33 -20.27 -7.15
CA GLU A 219 3.16 -20.46 -6.29
C GLU A 219 3.38 -19.83 -4.90
N THR A 220 4.60 -19.89 -4.38
CA THR A 220 4.97 -19.25 -3.11
C THR A 220 4.95 -17.74 -3.20
N ASP A 221 5.38 -17.17 -4.33
CA ASP A 221 5.35 -15.73 -4.57
C ASP A 221 3.89 -15.25 -4.59
N ARG A 222 3.01 -15.97 -5.28
CA ARG A 222 1.58 -15.69 -5.32
C ARG A 222 0.93 -15.76 -3.94
N ALA A 223 1.23 -16.81 -3.17
CA ALA A 223 0.72 -16.97 -1.81
C ALA A 223 1.15 -15.81 -0.89
N PHE A 224 2.40 -15.34 -1.03
CA PHE A 224 2.88 -14.18 -0.29
C PHE A 224 2.06 -12.91 -0.57
N HIS A 225 1.81 -12.60 -1.85
CA HIS A 225 1.00 -11.43 -2.20
C HIS A 225 -0.44 -11.54 -1.68
N LEU A 226 -1.06 -12.74 -1.77
CA LEU A 226 -2.41 -12.97 -1.26
C LEU A 226 -2.49 -12.80 0.25
N GLU A 227 -1.45 -13.19 1.00
CA GLU A 227 -1.36 -12.97 2.45
C GLU A 227 -1.12 -11.50 2.80
N ALA A 228 -0.22 -10.84 2.07
CA ALA A 228 0.11 -9.42 2.28
C ALA A 228 -1.07 -8.47 2.00
N TRP A 229 -2.04 -8.91 1.18
CA TRP A 229 -3.26 -8.15 0.91
C TRP A 229 -4.13 -7.97 2.17
N SER A 230 -4.08 -8.87 3.13
CA SER A 230 -4.86 -8.74 4.37
C SER A 230 -4.39 -7.55 5.23
N GLY A 231 -3.14 -7.12 5.07
CA GLY A 231 -2.49 -6.10 5.89
C GLY A 231 -2.22 -6.52 7.34
N GLN A 232 -2.63 -7.72 7.72
CA GLN A 232 -2.49 -8.28 9.08
C GLN A 232 -1.78 -9.63 9.08
N GLY A 233 -1.36 -10.10 7.89
CA GLY A 233 -0.64 -11.34 7.71
C GLY A 233 0.74 -11.31 8.37
N SER A 234 1.26 -12.48 8.70
CA SER A 234 2.63 -12.66 9.15
C SER A 234 3.38 -13.57 8.21
N PHE A 235 4.69 -13.37 8.10
CA PHE A 235 5.50 -14.18 7.23
C PHE A 235 6.82 -14.56 7.90
N ILE A 236 7.21 -15.84 7.75
CA ILE A 236 8.51 -16.36 8.19
C ILE A 236 9.27 -16.79 6.95
N LEU A 237 10.45 -16.23 6.76
CA LEU A 237 11.33 -16.57 5.66
C LEU A 237 12.61 -17.20 6.21
N ASP A 238 12.78 -18.48 5.96
CA ASP A 238 14.01 -19.23 6.28
C ASP A 238 14.95 -19.22 5.07
N ARG A 239 16.15 -18.67 5.24
CA ARG A 239 17.16 -18.64 4.18
C ARG A 239 18.45 -19.28 4.62
N ILE A 240 18.96 -20.18 3.78
CA ILE A 240 20.28 -20.75 3.93
C ILE A 240 21.31 -19.60 3.89
N GLY A 241 22.04 -19.39 4.98
CA GLY A 241 23.15 -18.41 5.08
C GLY A 241 22.77 -16.97 5.50
N ARG A 242 21.48 -16.62 5.67
CA ARG A 242 21.04 -15.29 6.13
C ARG A 242 20.16 -15.32 7.39
N GLY A 243 19.89 -16.49 7.93
CA GLY A 243 19.01 -16.68 9.08
C GLY A 243 17.53 -16.57 8.73
N THR A 244 16.70 -16.62 9.77
CA THR A 244 15.23 -16.51 9.68
C THR A 244 14.81 -15.05 9.77
N ILE A 245 14.09 -14.55 8.78
CA ILE A 245 13.42 -13.24 8.83
C ILE A 245 11.96 -13.50 9.22
N ARG A 246 11.54 -12.95 10.33
CA ARG A 246 10.15 -12.99 10.79
C ARG A 246 9.54 -11.59 10.67
N SER A 247 8.49 -11.47 9.86
CA SER A 247 7.68 -10.27 9.79
C SER A 247 6.34 -10.57 10.45
N GLU A 248 6.02 -9.82 11.50
CA GLU A 248 4.77 -10.00 12.23
C GLU A 248 3.57 -9.34 11.56
N LEU A 249 3.85 -8.35 10.72
CA LEU A 249 2.88 -7.67 9.88
C LEU A 249 3.46 -7.52 8.48
N ILE A 250 2.69 -7.91 7.49
CA ILE A 250 2.95 -7.64 6.07
C ILE A 250 1.72 -6.96 5.47
N CYS A 251 1.95 -5.81 4.85
CA CYS A 251 0.90 -5.00 4.26
C CYS A 251 1.36 -4.51 2.88
N GLU A 252 0.59 -4.87 1.86
CA GLU A 252 0.92 -4.56 0.48
C GLU A 252 -0.24 -3.87 -0.21
N SER A 253 -0.02 -2.65 -0.67
CA SER A 253 -0.86 -2.02 -1.68
C SER A 253 -0.24 -2.24 -3.06
N VAL A 254 -1.07 -2.47 -4.07
CA VAL A 254 -0.62 -2.66 -5.47
C VAL A 254 -1.37 -1.70 -6.37
N PHE A 255 -0.64 -0.95 -7.18
CA PHE A 255 -1.24 -0.04 -8.16
C PHE A 255 -0.43 0.05 -9.44
N GLY A 256 -1.12 0.31 -10.55
CA GLY A 256 -0.46 0.49 -11.83
C GLY A 256 -1.44 0.68 -12.98
N SER A 257 -0.97 0.52 -14.21
CA SER A 257 -1.81 0.63 -15.39
C SER A 257 -1.92 -0.71 -16.13
N ILE A 258 -3.02 -0.91 -16.85
CA ILE A 258 -3.21 -2.08 -17.71
C ILE A 258 -4.10 -1.75 -18.90
N GLN A 259 -3.86 -2.43 -20.00
CA GLN A 259 -4.70 -2.30 -21.20
C GLN A 259 -5.87 -3.28 -21.16
N PRO A 260 -7.07 -2.94 -21.68
CA PRO A 260 -8.21 -3.85 -21.73
C PRO A 260 -7.89 -5.18 -22.41
N ALA A 261 -7.15 -5.15 -23.53
CA ALA A 261 -6.75 -6.34 -24.27
C ALA A 261 -5.84 -7.28 -23.45
N ARG A 262 -5.19 -6.78 -22.40
CA ARG A 262 -4.30 -7.55 -21.54
C ARG A 262 -5.02 -8.10 -20.29
N ILE A 263 -5.97 -7.36 -19.73
CA ILE A 263 -6.67 -7.79 -18.52
C ILE A 263 -7.84 -8.75 -18.82
N ILE A 264 -8.56 -8.55 -19.95
CA ILE A 264 -9.72 -9.37 -20.30
C ILE A 264 -9.40 -10.87 -20.37
N PRO A 265 -8.31 -11.33 -21.03
CA PRO A 265 -7.95 -12.74 -21.04
C PRO A 265 -7.71 -13.31 -19.63
N LEU A 266 -7.04 -12.55 -18.74
CA LEU A 266 -6.77 -12.97 -17.37
C LEU A 266 -8.06 -13.12 -16.55
N ILE A 267 -8.99 -12.17 -16.68
CA ILE A 267 -10.31 -12.27 -16.05
C ILE A 267 -11.06 -13.50 -16.56
N ARG A 268 -11.08 -13.74 -17.89
CA ARG A 268 -11.74 -14.92 -18.48
C ARG A 268 -11.15 -16.23 -17.98
N GLN A 269 -9.85 -16.31 -17.82
CA GLN A 269 -9.17 -17.49 -17.27
C GLN A 269 -9.59 -17.76 -15.82
N THR A 270 -9.70 -16.72 -15.00
CA THR A 270 -10.21 -16.81 -13.63
C THR A 270 -11.65 -17.31 -13.60
N LEU A 271 -12.51 -16.78 -14.49
CA LEU A 271 -13.92 -17.20 -14.60
C LEU A 271 -14.09 -18.66 -15.05
N SER A 272 -13.14 -19.22 -15.81
CA SER A 272 -13.17 -20.62 -16.24
C SER A 272 -12.79 -21.63 -15.13
N GLY A 273 -12.42 -21.16 -13.95
CA GLY A 273 -12.17 -21.97 -12.75
C GLY A 273 -10.76 -22.52 -12.59
N SER A 274 -9.86 -22.37 -13.58
CA SER A 274 -8.52 -22.94 -13.52
C SER A 274 -7.52 -22.13 -12.67
N ALA A 275 -7.84 -20.88 -12.32
CA ALA A 275 -6.99 -19.97 -11.54
C ALA A 275 -7.77 -19.10 -10.55
N ASN A 276 -8.88 -19.64 -10.02
CA ASN A 276 -9.78 -18.89 -9.13
C ASN A 276 -9.37 -19.03 -7.66
N ASP A 277 -8.32 -18.32 -7.25
CA ASP A 277 -7.87 -18.20 -5.84
C ASP A 277 -8.20 -16.86 -5.20
N GLY A 278 -8.99 -16.04 -5.89
CA GLY A 278 -9.40 -14.72 -5.42
C GLY A 278 -8.37 -13.60 -5.66
N LEU A 279 -7.34 -13.80 -6.49
CA LEU A 279 -6.35 -12.74 -6.81
C LEU A 279 -7.02 -11.53 -7.46
N PHE A 280 -7.77 -11.75 -8.55
CA PHE A 280 -8.44 -10.66 -9.27
C PHE A 280 -9.51 -9.97 -8.45
N GLN A 281 -10.20 -10.70 -7.59
CA GLN A 281 -11.21 -10.15 -6.69
C GLN A 281 -10.63 -9.18 -5.65
N ARG A 282 -9.31 -9.16 -5.46
CA ARG A 282 -8.59 -8.22 -4.59
C ARG A 282 -8.28 -6.89 -5.26
N PHE A 283 -8.30 -6.84 -6.60
CA PHE A 283 -8.14 -5.59 -7.36
C PHE A 283 -9.46 -4.80 -7.40
N GLN A 284 -9.83 -4.24 -6.25
CA GLN A 284 -11.14 -3.59 -6.05
C GLN A 284 -11.18 -2.15 -6.56
N ILE A 285 -10.00 -1.52 -6.74
CA ILE A 285 -9.87 -0.16 -7.29
C ILE A 285 -9.38 -0.24 -8.75
N LEU A 286 -9.97 -1.14 -9.54
CA LEU A 286 -9.78 -1.13 -11.00
C LEU A 286 -10.76 -0.16 -11.63
N VAL A 287 -10.27 0.95 -12.16
CA VAL A 287 -11.09 1.97 -12.80
C VAL A 287 -10.95 1.91 -14.31
N TYR A 288 -12.08 1.85 -15.02
CA TYR A 288 -12.16 1.83 -16.47
C TYR A 288 -13.23 2.82 -16.94
N PRO A 289 -12.97 4.14 -16.76
CA PRO A 289 -13.92 5.18 -17.11
C PRO A 289 -14.11 5.31 -18.64
N ASP A 290 -15.26 5.83 -19.03
CA ASP A 290 -15.50 6.21 -20.39
C ASP A 290 -14.59 7.37 -20.82
N ILE A 291 -14.20 7.39 -22.10
CA ILE A 291 -13.35 8.44 -22.64
C ILE A 291 -14.16 9.73 -22.74
N THR A 292 -13.66 10.78 -22.11
CA THR A 292 -14.24 12.12 -22.23
C THR A 292 -13.84 12.82 -23.52
N SER A 293 -14.64 13.80 -23.93
CA SER A 293 -14.31 14.64 -25.11
C SER A 293 -13.04 15.45 -24.81
N TRP A 294 -12.13 15.50 -25.77
CA TRP A 294 -10.90 16.28 -25.65
C TRP A 294 -11.10 17.75 -26.06
N SER A 295 -10.47 18.64 -25.32
CA SER A 295 -10.34 20.05 -25.67
C SER A 295 -8.92 20.54 -25.42
N TYR A 296 -8.44 21.49 -26.23
CA TYR A 296 -7.13 22.10 -25.95
C TYR A 296 -7.22 22.97 -24.69
N ILE A 297 -6.39 22.65 -23.70
CA ILE A 297 -6.25 23.43 -22.46
C ILE A 297 -4.79 23.78 -22.27
N ASP A 298 -4.52 25.08 -22.17
CA ASP A 298 -3.21 25.64 -21.83
C ASP A 298 -3.38 26.47 -20.55
N LYS A 299 -3.15 25.84 -19.42
CA LYS A 299 -3.34 26.41 -18.08
C LYS A 299 -2.20 26.04 -17.16
N LEU A 300 -1.71 27.01 -16.38
CA LEU A 300 -0.75 26.73 -15.33
C LEU A 300 -1.36 25.84 -14.23
N PRO A 301 -0.55 24.95 -13.60
CA PRO A 301 -0.98 24.16 -12.45
C PRO A 301 -1.47 25.04 -11.29
N ASP A 302 -2.52 24.60 -10.62
CA ASP A 302 -2.98 25.20 -9.37
C ASP A 302 -2.02 24.85 -8.23
N LYS A 303 -1.01 25.69 -8.06
CA LYS A 303 0.03 25.52 -7.04
C LYS A 303 -0.50 25.60 -5.60
N ASP A 304 -1.59 26.28 -5.36
CA ASP A 304 -2.18 26.39 -4.02
C ASP A 304 -2.98 25.13 -3.67
N ALA A 305 -3.70 24.55 -4.64
CA ALA A 305 -4.33 23.25 -4.48
C ALA A 305 -3.29 22.16 -4.25
N GLU A 306 -2.22 22.13 -5.06
CA GLU A 306 -1.09 21.22 -4.90
C GLU A 306 -0.46 21.31 -3.50
N LYS A 307 -0.16 22.51 -3.01
CA LYS A 307 0.40 22.72 -1.68
C LYS A 307 -0.55 22.29 -0.55
N ARG A 308 -1.87 22.45 -0.72
CA ARG A 308 -2.84 21.96 0.27
C ARG A 308 -2.85 20.45 0.34
N ALA A 309 -2.89 19.77 -0.81
CA ALA A 309 -2.85 18.31 -0.89
C ALA A 309 -1.54 17.76 -0.29
N PHE A 310 -0.42 18.38 -0.60
CA PHE A 310 0.89 17.98 -0.09
C PHE A 310 1.00 18.14 1.43
N ARG A 311 0.52 19.26 1.99
CA ARG A 311 0.47 19.45 3.46
C ARG A 311 -0.37 18.40 4.16
N LEU A 312 -1.50 17.97 3.55
CA LEU A 312 -2.30 16.90 4.11
C LEU A 312 -1.54 15.57 4.09
N LEU A 313 -0.82 15.28 3.02
CA LEU A 313 -0.04 14.05 2.90
C LEU A 313 1.06 13.97 3.96
N HIS A 314 1.77 15.08 4.19
CA HIS A 314 2.74 15.19 5.29
C HIS A 314 2.08 15.01 6.65
N LYS A 315 0.94 15.68 6.87
CA LYS A 315 0.19 15.52 8.12
C LYS A 315 -0.23 14.06 8.35
N LEU A 316 -0.63 13.36 7.29
CA LEU A 316 -1.01 11.95 7.36
C LEU A 316 0.19 11.05 7.67
N GLU A 317 1.35 11.38 7.12
CA GLU A 317 2.60 10.66 7.38
C GLU A 317 3.09 10.87 8.81
N ASP A 318 3.05 12.08 9.31
CA ASP A 318 3.52 12.42 10.67
C ASP A 318 2.52 12.08 11.78
N MET A 319 1.26 11.77 11.43
CA MET A 319 0.16 11.59 12.37
C MET A 319 0.38 10.42 13.33
N ASP A 320 0.27 10.67 14.63
CA ASP A 320 0.04 9.65 15.64
C ASP A 320 -1.47 9.41 15.77
N PHE A 321 -1.97 8.35 15.14
CA PHE A 321 -3.42 8.11 15.05
C PHE A 321 -4.09 7.97 16.42
N VAL A 322 -3.39 7.52 17.45
CA VAL A 322 -3.94 7.43 18.81
C VAL A 322 -4.10 8.83 19.41
N LYS A 323 -3.07 9.69 19.33
CA LYS A 323 -3.09 11.02 19.93
C LYS A 323 -3.87 12.04 19.11
N ASP A 324 -3.69 11.99 17.77
CA ASP A 324 -4.16 13.05 16.87
C ASP A 324 -5.53 12.75 16.28
N ALA A 325 -5.91 11.47 16.15
CA ALA A 325 -7.17 11.03 15.54
C ALA A 325 -8.08 10.25 16.49
N GLY A 326 -7.66 10.01 17.74
CA GLY A 326 -8.45 9.29 18.73
C GLY A 326 -8.61 7.79 18.44
N ALA A 327 -7.67 7.20 17.70
CA ALA A 327 -7.64 5.75 17.51
C ALA A 327 -7.39 5.05 18.84
N VAL A 328 -7.96 3.86 18.99
CA VAL A 328 -7.84 3.03 20.20
C VAL A 328 -6.86 1.91 19.93
N LEU A 329 -6.03 1.58 20.91
CA LEU A 329 -5.16 0.41 20.90
C LEU A 329 -5.46 -0.39 22.18
N ASP A 330 -6.19 -1.50 22.03
CA ASP A 330 -6.49 -2.40 23.15
C ASP A 330 -5.29 -3.29 23.49
N ASP A 331 -5.27 -3.82 24.70
CA ASP A 331 -4.23 -4.75 25.14
C ASP A 331 -4.18 -5.98 24.22
N GLY A 332 -2.99 -6.25 23.69
CA GLY A 332 -2.76 -7.35 22.75
C GLY A 332 -2.98 -7.01 21.26
N ASP A 333 -3.53 -5.85 20.95
CA ASP A 333 -3.62 -5.37 19.56
C ASP A 333 -2.25 -4.89 19.05
N LYS A 334 -1.99 -5.14 17.78
CA LYS A 334 -0.77 -4.64 17.09
C LYS A 334 -1.02 -3.36 16.30
N ILE A 335 -2.26 -3.08 15.94
CA ILE A 335 -2.66 -2.00 15.06
C ILE A 335 -3.75 -1.19 15.75
N PRO A 336 -3.57 0.12 15.97
CA PRO A 336 -4.61 0.98 16.50
C PRO A 336 -5.77 1.08 15.49
N TYR A 337 -6.97 1.31 16.00
CA TYR A 337 -8.16 1.33 15.14
C TYR A 337 -9.10 2.50 15.47
N LEU A 338 -9.82 2.92 14.44
CA LEU A 338 -10.94 3.84 14.51
C LEU A 338 -12.27 3.06 14.46
N ARG A 339 -13.35 3.69 14.89
CA ARG A 339 -14.73 3.22 14.72
C ARG A 339 -15.57 4.29 14.01
N PHE A 340 -16.63 3.87 13.40
CA PHE A 340 -17.60 4.80 12.83
C PHE A 340 -18.26 5.65 13.93
N THR A 341 -18.65 6.87 13.56
CA THR A 341 -19.63 7.66 14.32
C THR A 341 -20.97 6.90 14.37
N PRO A 342 -21.88 7.24 15.27
CA PRO A 342 -23.20 6.61 15.29
C PRO A 342 -23.91 6.65 13.93
N GLU A 343 -23.85 7.77 13.23
CA GLU A 343 -24.44 7.97 11.90
C GLU A 343 -23.73 7.09 10.84
N GLY A 344 -22.41 7.08 10.85
CA GLY A 344 -21.60 6.21 9.95
C GLY A 344 -21.85 4.73 10.22
N GLN A 345 -22.06 4.33 11.49
CA GLN A 345 -22.41 2.97 11.86
C GLN A 345 -23.76 2.52 11.30
N GLU A 346 -24.76 3.40 11.27
CA GLU A 346 -26.06 3.11 10.68
C GLU A 346 -25.96 2.93 9.15
N LEU A 347 -25.21 3.81 8.48
CA LEU A 347 -24.95 3.71 7.03
C LEU A 347 -24.22 2.39 6.70
N PHE A 348 -23.18 2.07 7.45
CA PHE A 348 -22.45 0.83 7.26
C PHE A 348 -23.35 -0.40 7.49
N ARG A 349 -24.19 -0.39 8.53
CA ARG A 349 -25.11 -1.48 8.83
C ARG A 349 -26.12 -1.70 7.71
N ALA A 350 -26.70 -0.63 7.18
CA ALA A 350 -27.63 -0.71 6.07
C ALA A 350 -26.94 -1.32 4.84
N TRP A 351 -25.78 -0.78 4.48
CA TRP A 351 -25.01 -1.22 3.33
C TRP A 351 -24.55 -2.69 3.44
N ILE A 352 -23.96 -3.10 4.57
CA ILE A 352 -23.47 -4.48 4.73
C ILE A 352 -24.61 -5.48 4.73
N SER A 353 -25.79 -5.09 5.27
CA SER A 353 -26.97 -5.96 5.26
C SER A 353 -27.48 -6.17 3.85
N ASP A 354 -27.54 -5.14 3.02
CA ASP A 354 -27.91 -5.23 1.61
C ASP A 354 -26.92 -6.11 0.84
N LEU A 355 -25.62 -5.88 1.01
CA LEU A 355 -24.57 -6.71 0.39
C LEU A 355 -24.72 -8.20 0.78
N GLU A 356 -24.93 -8.49 2.06
CA GLU A 356 -25.07 -9.86 2.54
C GLU A 356 -26.34 -10.56 2.02
N VAL A 357 -27.44 -9.83 1.88
CA VAL A 357 -28.67 -10.34 1.25
C VAL A 357 -28.39 -10.67 -0.22
N ARG A 358 -27.77 -9.75 -0.94
CA ARG A 358 -27.42 -9.94 -2.36
C ARG A 358 -26.47 -11.13 -2.58
N LEU A 359 -25.47 -11.30 -1.72
CA LEU A 359 -24.54 -12.43 -1.79
C LEU A 359 -25.17 -13.79 -1.50
N ARG A 360 -26.25 -13.83 -0.69
CA ARG A 360 -26.89 -15.09 -0.28
C ARG A 360 -28.07 -15.50 -1.15
N ASN A 361 -28.64 -14.57 -1.89
CA ASN A 361 -29.78 -14.86 -2.77
C ASN A 361 -29.38 -15.63 -4.04
N ASN A 362 -28.08 -15.75 -4.35
CA ASN A 362 -27.56 -16.39 -5.56
C ASN A 362 -28.11 -15.80 -6.88
N ASP A 363 -28.52 -14.53 -6.85
CA ASP A 363 -29.05 -13.85 -8.03
C ASP A 363 -27.94 -13.38 -8.99
N GLU A 364 -26.70 -13.30 -8.49
CA GLU A 364 -25.55 -12.86 -9.26
C GLU A 364 -24.76 -14.05 -9.82
N PRO A 365 -24.12 -13.88 -10.99
CA PRO A 365 -23.15 -14.85 -11.49
C PRO A 365 -22.04 -15.11 -10.45
N PRO A 366 -21.52 -16.35 -10.32
CA PRO A 366 -20.53 -16.71 -9.30
C PRO A 366 -19.32 -15.76 -9.21
N ALA A 367 -18.80 -15.33 -10.35
CA ALA A 367 -17.68 -14.40 -10.41
C ALA A 367 -18.00 -13.02 -9.82
N ILE A 368 -19.23 -12.54 -10.02
CA ILE A 368 -19.69 -11.27 -9.44
C ILE A 368 -19.87 -11.44 -7.93
N GLN A 369 -20.43 -12.56 -7.47
CA GLN A 369 -20.54 -12.84 -6.04
C GLN A 369 -19.18 -12.87 -5.35
N GLU A 370 -18.19 -13.53 -5.93
CA GLU A 370 -16.83 -13.60 -5.39
C GLU A 370 -16.19 -12.21 -5.31
N TYR A 371 -16.36 -11.40 -6.35
CA TYR A 371 -15.86 -10.03 -6.38
C TYR A 371 -16.56 -9.16 -5.32
N LEU A 372 -17.88 -9.17 -5.27
CA LEU A 372 -18.67 -8.45 -4.28
C LEU A 372 -18.35 -8.89 -2.85
N GLY A 373 -18.05 -10.17 -2.63
CA GLY A 373 -17.65 -10.68 -1.32
C GLY A 373 -16.41 -10.00 -0.73
N LYS A 374 -15.52 -9.47 -1.57
CA LYS A 374 -14.33 -8.70 -1.12
C LYS A 374 -14.66 -7.27 -0.71
N TYR A 375 -15.81 -6.72 -1.15
CA TYR A 375 -16.22 -5.37 -0.77
C TYR A 375 -16.47 -5.22 0.74
N ARG A 376 -16.70 -6.32 1.47
CA ARG A 376 -16.77 -6.28 2.93
C ARG A 376 -15.61 -5.54 3.59
N SER A 377 -14.41 -5.67 3.01
CA SER A 377 -13.19 -5.05 3.52
C SER A 377 -12.77 -3.79 2.76
N LEU A 378 -13.41 -3.47 1.64
CA LEU A 378 -13.10 -2.26 0.87
C LEU A 378 -13.85 -1.04 1.40
N MET A 379 -15.14 -1.20 1.69
CA MET A 379 -16.04 -0.06 2.01
C MET A 379 -15.86 0.53 3.42
N PRO A 380 -15.42 -0.23 4.43
CA PRO A 380 -15.04 0.41 5.71
C PRO A 380 -13.86 1.32 5.57
#